data_43b150556ad53ec05593a1af14c0be48
#
_entry.id   43b150556ad53ec05593a1af14c0be48
#
_cell.length_a   1.000
_cell.length_b   1.000
_cell.length_c   1.000
_cell.angle_alpha   90.00
_cell.angle_beta   90.00
_cell.angle_gamma   90.00
#
_symmetry.space_group_name_H-M   'P 1'
#
loop_
_entity.id
_entity.type
_entity.pdbx_description
1 polymer ?
#
loop_
_entity_poly.entity_id
_entity_poly.type
_entity_poly.pdbx_seq_one_letter_code
_entity_poly.pdbx_strand_id
1 'polypeptide(L)'
;LYGGRVSLAVGIFSTAVSVIVGIPLGMLAAFYRGAFEVVVMRLSDIFMSFPSTILILFLVSMFGPSIITVTVVIGVLGWPKFARQIYGSVLSIREKDYIEGAVAIGAKDKLIITRYILPNAVAPIFISITFRIASAIILESSLSFLGMGVQPPAASWGNMLYNAQSITILTSRPWMWVPPGLALVITILSINFIGNGLRDALDPKTAKK
;
A
#
# COMPACT_ATOMS: atom_id res chain seq x y z
N LEU A 1 1.49 9.51 -21.54
CA LEU A 1 0.46 8.47 -21.37
C LEU A 1 1.06 7.08 -21.18
N TYR A 2 2.04 6.64 -22.00
CA TYR A 2 2.66 5.30 -21.87
C TYR A 2 3.33 5.10 -20.51
N GLY A 3 4.09 6.10 -20.01
CA GLY A 3 4.73 6.04 -18.70
C GLY A 3 3.74 5.88 -17.54
N GLY A 4 2.55 6.47 -17.68
CA GLY A 4 1.51 6.35 -16.65
C GLY A 4 0.99 4.93 -16.45
N ARG A 5 0.93 4.12 -17.51
CA ARG A 5 0.51 2.72 -17.40
C ARG A 5 1.43 1.92 -16.47
N VAL A 6 2.73 2.15 -16.57
CA VAL A 6 3.72 1.46 -15.76
C VAL A 6 3.67 1.95 -14.31
N SER A 7 3.69 3.27 -14.08
CA SER A 7 3.62 3.83 -12.73
C SER A 7 2.33 3.44 -12.00
N LEU A 8 1.17 3.46 -12.69
CA LEU A 8 -0.10 3.00 -12.13
C LEU A 8 -0.09 1.50 -11.84
N ALA A 9 0.43 0.68 -12.77
CA ALA A 9 0.54 -0.77 -12.57
C ALA A 9 1.38 -1.08 -11.33
N VAL A 10 2.57 -0.48 -11.20
CA VAL A 10 3.42 -0.66 -10.01
C VAL A 10 2.69 -0.25 -8.74
N GLY A 11 2.01 0.92 -8.74
CA GLY A 11 1.24 1.39 -7.60
C GLY A 11 0.14 0.42 -7.15
N ILE A 12 -0.65 -0.07 -8.11
CA ILE A 12 -1.77 -1.00 -7.85
C ILE A 12 -1.26 -2.38 -7.44
N PHE A 13 -0.36 -2.98 -8.22
CA PHE A 13 0.10 -4.35 -7.94
C PHE A 13 0.95 -4.46 -6.67
N SER A 14 1.81 -3.47 -6.37
CA SER A 14 2.56 -3.46 -5.11
C SER A 14 1.63 -3.31 -3.90
N THR A 15 0.59 -2.47 -4.02
CA THR A 15 -0.43 -2.36 -2.98
C THR A 15 -1.21 -3.66 -2.82
N ALA A 16 -1.59 -4.32 -3.91
CA ALA A 16 -2.26 -5.61 -3.87
C ALA A 16 -1.41 -6.68 -3.14
N VAL A 17 -0.11 -6.76 -3.42
CA VAL A 17 0.81 -7.65 -2.69
C VAL A 17 0.82 -7.33 -1.20
N SER A 18 0.92 -6.04 -0.82
CA SER A 18 0.90 -5.62 0.59
C SER A 18 -0.38 -6.04 1.31
N VAL A 19 -1.52 -5.89 0.65
CA VAL A 19 -2.86 -6.22 1.17
C VAL A 19 -3.04 -7.73 1.31
N ILE A 20 -2.70 -8.49 0.26
CA ILE A 20 -2.83 -9.96 0.23
C ILE A 20 -1.99 -10.63 1.31
N VAL A 21 -0.82 -10.08 1.63
CA VAL A 21 0.05 -10.59 2.70
C VAL A 21 -0.37 -10.03 4.06
N GLY A 22 -0.56 -8.71 4.16
CA GLY A 22 -0.76 -8.03 5.44
C GLY A 22 -2.10 -8.33 6.10
N ILE A 23 -3.20 -8.34 5.33
CA ILE A 23 -4.53 -8.56 5.91
C ILE A 23 -4.67 -9.96 6.54
N PRO A 24 -4.35 -11.07 5.85
CA PRO A 24 -4.47 -12.38 6.47
C PRO A 24 -3.55 -12.55 7.69
N LEU A 25 -2.29 -12.12 7.60
CA LEU A 25 -1.35 -12.24 8.72
C LEU A 25 -1.82 -11.45 9.95
N GLY A 26 -2.21 -10.19 9.78
CA GLY A 26 -2.66 -9.37 10.91
C GLY A 26 -4.00 -9.84 11.49
N MET A 27 -4.93 -10.28 10.64
CA MET A 27 -6.23 -10.81 11.06
C MET A 27 -6.07 -12.11 11.87
N LEU A 28 -5.28 -13.05 11.38
CA LEU A 28 -5.04 -14.33 12.08
C LEU A 28 -4.26 -14.10 13.37
N ALA A 29 -3.30 -13.17 13.38
CA ALA A 29 -2.56 -12.79 14.58
C ALA A 29 -3.50 -12.25 15.67
N ALA A 30 -4.43 -11.35 15.33
CA ALA A 30 -5.39 -10.80 16.28
C ALA A 30 -6.45 -11.83 16.74
N PHE A 31 -6.84 -12.75 15.86
CA PHE A 31 -7.87 -13.73 16.17
C PHE A 31 -7.34 -14.85 17.05
N TYR A 32 -6.25 -15.51 16.66
CA TYR A 32 -5.71 -16.66 17.40
C TYR A 32 -4.83 -16.27 18.58
N ARG A 33 -4.22 -15.06 18.55
CA ARG A 33 -3.31 -14.60 19.60
C ARG A 33 -2.10 -15.52 19.83
N GLY A 34 -1.46 -15.42 20.99
CA GLY A 34 -0.37 -16.29 21.43
C GLY A 34 0.92 -16.14 20.62
N ALA A 35 1.63 -17.24 20.39
CA ALA A 35 2.94 -17.24 19.74
C ALA A 35 2.89 -16.71 18.31
N PHE A 36 1.82 -16.99 17.55
CA PHE A 36 1.66 -16.50 16.18
C PHE A 36 1.53 -14.98 16.13
N GLU A 37 0.75 -14.40 17.04
CA GLU A 37 0.64 -12.95 17.21
C GLU A 37 2.01 -12.32 17.47
N VAL A 38 2.76 -12.88 18.45
CA VAL A 38 4.08 -12.36 18.80
C VAL A 38 5.02 -12.39 17.60
N VAL A 39 5.06 -13.48 16.85
CA VAL A 39 5.93 -13.60 15.67
C VAL A 39 5.55 -12.59 14.60
N VAL A 40 4.27 -12.49 14.22
CA VAL A 40 3.81 -11.58 13.16
C VAL A 40 4.04 -10.12 13.55
N MET A 41 3.73 -9.74 14.80
CA MET A 41 3.93 -8.37 15.27
C MET A 41 5.42 -8.02 15.40
N ARG A 42 6.27 -8.93 15.90
CA ARG A 42 7.72 -8.71 15.96
C ARG A 42 8.36 -8.58 14.58
N LEU A 43 7.96 -9.43 13.63
CA LEU A 43 8.41 -9.25 12.24
C LEU A 43 7.97 -7.89 11.69
N SER A 44 6.72 -7.49 11.94
CA SER A 44 6.25 -6.16 11.54
C SER A 44 7.10 -5.04 12.16
N ASP A 45 7.47 -5.15 13.44
CA ASP A 45 8.33 -4.19 14.14
C ASP A 45 9.71 -4.09 13.49
N ILE A 46 10.32 -5.24 13.17
CA ILE A 46 11.63 -5.30 12.50
C ILE A 46 11.56 -4.58 11.16
N PHE A 47 10.57 -4.90 10.30
CA PHE A 47 10.43 -4.25 9.00
C PHE A 47 10.19 -2.74 9.12
N MET A 48 9.45 -2.30 10.13
CA MET A 48 9.13 -0.89 10.35
C MET A 48 10.23 -0.11 11.06
N SER A 49 11.23 -0.76 11.65
CA SER A 49 12.37 -0.08 12.29
C SER A 49 13.35 0.52 11.28
N PHE A 50 13.35 0.03 10.06
CA PHE A 50 14.20 0.55 8.99
C PHE A 50 13.48 1.62 8.17
N PRO A 51 14.18 2.68 7.74
CA PRO A 51 13.63 3.61 6.75
C PRO A 51 13.29 2.86 5.46
N SER A 52 11.98 2.80 5.13
CA SER A 52 11.49 1.98 4.01
C SER A 52 12.17 2.28 2.68
N THR A 53 12.46 3.55 2.39
CA THR A 53 13.13 3.96 1.14
C THR A 53 14.55 3.37 1.04
N ILE A 54 15.30 3.36 2.13
CA ILE A 54 16.67 2.81 2.15
C ILE A 54 16.62 1.29 1.92
N LEU A 55 15.70 0.60 2.60
CA LEU A 55 15.54 -0.84 2.45
C LEU A 55 15.09 -1.22 1.03
N ILE A 56 14.20 -0.45 0.42
CA ILE A 56 13.78 -0.65 -0.96
C ILE A 56 14.97 -0.45 -1.92
N LEU A 57 15.72 0.64 -1.79
CA LEU A 57 16.90 0.91 -2.61
C LEU A 57 17.92 -0.22 -2.50
N PHE A 58 18.21 -0.69 -1.29
CA PHE A 58 19.12 -1.81 -1.05
C PHE A 58 18.66 -3.08 -1.75
N LEU A 59 17.38 -3.47 -1.57
CA LEU A 59 16.85 -4.68 -2.19
C LEU A 59 16.78 -4.58 -3.72
N VAL A 60 16.38 -3.42 -4.25
CA VAL A 60 16.37 -3.22 -5.71
C VAL A 60 17.78 -3.24 -6.28
N SER A 61 18.78 -2.70 -5.58
CA SER A 61 20.18 -2.79 -6.03
C SER A 61 20.71 -4.23 -6.04
N MET A 62 20.27 -5.05 -5.07
CA MET A 62 20.66 -6.44 -4.94
C MET A 62 20.03 -7.36 -6.01
N PHE A 63 18.75 -7.18 -6.28
CA PHE A 63 18.00 -8.03 -7.24
C PHE A 63 17.98 -7.47 -8.67
N GLY A 64 18.50 -6.29 -8.89
CA GLY A 64 18.49 -5.57 -10.15
C GLY A 64 17.21 -4.77 -10.39
N PRO A 65 17.34 -3.56 -10.99
CA PRO A 65 16.22 -2.67 -11.24
C PRO A 65 15.35 -3.20 -12.39
N SER A 66 14.08 -3.51 -12.10
CA SER A 66 13.06 -3.92 -13.07
C SER A 66 11.68 -3.58 -12.55
N ILE A 67 10.68 -3.55 -13.45
CA ILE A 67 9.27 -3.35 -13.07
C ILE A 67 8.84 -4.38 -12.01
N ILE A 68 9.20 -5.64 -12.22
CA ILE A 68 8.82 -6.74 -11.32
C ILE A 68 9.51 -6.58 -9.97
N THR A 69 10.83 -6.37 -9.96
CA THR A 69 11.60 -6.19 -8.71
C THR A 69 11.04 -5.03 -7.89
N VAL A 70 10.85 -3.87 -8.52
CA VAL A 70 10.30 -2.68 -7.84
C VAL A 70 8.91 -2.96 -7.28
N THR A 71 8.02 -3.58 -8.07
CA THR A 71 6.65 -3.91 -7.65
C THR A 71 6.64 -4.86 -6.46
N VAL A 72 7.42 -5.94 -6.53
CA VAL A 72 7.48 -6.97 -5.47
C VAL A 72 8.11 -6.40 -4.21
N VAL A 73 9.23 -5.67 -4.32
CA VAL A 73 9.92 -5.10 -3.16
C VAL A 73 9.04 -4.07 -2.44
N ILE A 74 8.43 -3.12 -3.17
CA ILE A 74 7.49 -2.15 -2.58
C ILE A 74 6.29 -2.88 -1.94
N GLY A 75 5.80 -3.92 -2.58
CA GLY A 75 4.67 -4.71 -2.11
C GLY A 75 5.00 -5.48 -0.84
N VAL A 76 6.09 -6.26 -0.86
CA VAL A 76 6.52 -7.08 0.27
C VAL A 76 6.91 -6.21 1.47
N LEU A 77 7.53 -5.05 1.29
CA LEU A 77 7.84 -4.15 2.39
C LEU A 77 6.63 -3.35 2.91
N GLY A 78 5.50 -3.40 2.21
CA GLY A 78 4.28 -2.68 2.60
C GLY A 78 3.35 -3.44 3.54
N TRP A 79 3.47 -4.77 3.65
CA TRP A 79 2.55 -5.60 4.41
C TRP A 79 2.43 -5.26 5.91
N PRO A 80 3.50 -4.80 6.63
CA PRO A 80 3.41 -4.58 8.07
C PRO A 80 2.38 -3.52 8.46
N LYS A 81 2.24 -2.47 7.63
CA LYS A 81 1.26 -1.40 7.86
C LYS A 81 -0.17 -1.94 7.81
N PHE A 82 -0.49 -2.78 6.81
CA PHE A 82 -1.80 -3.41 6.70
C PHE A 82 -2.03 -4.45 7.80
N ALA A 83 -1.00 -5.24 8.13
CA ALA A 83 -1.11 -6.22 9.21
C ALA A 83 -1.44 -5.56 10.55
N ARG A 84 -0.77 -4.46 10.90
CA ARG A 84 -1.07 -3.71 12.12
C ARG A 84 -2.44 -3.06 12.12
N GLN A 85 -2.84 -2.52 10.98
CA GLN A 85 -4.14 -1.86 10.87
C GLN A 85 -5.29 -2.86 11.04
N ILE A 86 -5.24 -4.01 10.33
CA ILE A 86 -6.27 -5.05 10.46
C ILE A 86 -6.22 -5.69 11.85
N TYR A 87 -5.02 -5.90 12.42
CA TYR A 87 -4.85 -6.41 13.78
C TYR A 87 -5.60 -5.55 14.79
N GLY A 88 -5.40 -4.23 14.78
CA GLY A 88 -6.11 -3.31 15.68
C GLY A 88 -7.62 -3.33 15.48
N SER A 89 -8.09 -3.36 14.22
CA SER A 89 -9.51 -3.46 13.89
C SER A 89 -10.14 -4.75 14.41
N VAL A 90 -9.46 -5.88 14.23
CA VAL A 90 -9.94 -7.21 14.69
C VAL A 90 -10.02 -7.29 16.21
N LEU A 91 -9.02 -6.75 16.93
CA LEU A 91 -9.06 -6.69 18.39
C LEU A 91 -10.31 -5.94 18.89
N SER A 92 -10.57 -4.76 18.34
CA SER A 92 -11.74 -3.95 18.71
C SER A 92 -13.09 -4.62 18.37
N ILE A 93 -13.15 -5.41 17.28
CA ILE A 93 -14.36 -6.13 16.89
C ILE A 93 -14.58 -7.37 17.74
N ARG A 94 -13.50 -8.08 18.10
CA ARG A 94 -13.55 -9.33 18.87
C ARG A 94 -14.14 -9.13 20.27
N GLU A 95 -14.03 -7.93 20.84
CA GLU A 95 -14.56 -7.57 22.16
C GLU A 95 -16.04 -7.14 22.14
N LYS A 96 -16.73 -7.36 21.04
CA LYS A 96 -18.16 -7.00 20.92
C LYS A 96 -19.06 -8.16 21.32
N ASP A 97 -20.15 -7.84 22.01
CA ASP A 97 -21.12 -8.79 22.57
C ASP A 97 -21.63 -9.81 21.55
N TYR A 98 -21.85 -9.39 20.30
CA TYR A 98 -22.32 -10.30 19.25
C TYR A 98 -21.28 -11.34 18.82
N ILE A 99 -19.98 -11.05 19.01
CA ILE A 99 -18.91 -12.03 18.78
C ILE A 99 -18.83 -13.01 19.95
N GLU A 100 -18.90 -12.51 21.18
CA GLU A 100 -18.96 -13.36 22.39
C GLU A 100 -20.17 -14.28 22.35
N GLY A 101 -21.33 -13.76 21.96
CA GLY A 101 -22.54 -14.55 21.74
C GLY A 101 -22.36 -15.65 20.68
N ALA A 102 -21.70 -15.34 19.56
CA ALA A 102 -21.40 -16.31 18.52
C ALA A 102 -20.47 -17.44 19.02
N VAL A 103 -19.46 -17.08 19.82
CA VAL A 103 -18.57 -18.06 20.46
C VAL A 103 -19.32 -18.92 21.46
N ALA A 104 -20.18 -18.34 22.29
CA ALA A 104 -20.96 -19.04 23.33
C ALA A 104 -21.90 -20.12 22.75
N ILE A 105 -22.47 -19.88 21.55
CA ILE A 105 -23.30 -20.88 20.85
C ILE A 105 -22.48 -21.88 20.02
N GLY A 106 -21.15 -21.87 20.11
CA GLY A 106 -20.26 -22.84 19.47
C GLY A 106 -20.04 -22.59 17.96
N ALA A 107 -20.16 -21.35 17.49
CA ALA A 107 -19.88 -21.03 16.10
C ALA A 107 -18.40 -21.32 15.76
N LYS A 108 -18.16 -21.91 14.57
CA LYS A 108 -16.79 -22.23 14.10
C LYS A 108 -16.00 -20.96 13.82
N ASP A 109 -14.71 -20.95 14.16
CA ASP A 109 -13.77 -19.84 13.93
C ASP A 109 -13.86 -19.28 12.51
N LYS A 110 -13.88 -20.16 11.51
CA LYS A 110 -14.00 -19.76 10.10
C LYS A 110 -15.25 -18.90 9.85
N LEU A 111 -16.39 -19.26 10.46
CA LEU A 111 -17.64 -18.51 10.33
C LEU A 111 -17.53 -17.16 11.01
N ILE A 112 -16.96 -17.12 12.22
CA ILE A 112 -16.72 -15.87 12.97
C ILE A 112 -15.83 -14.93 12.17
N ILE A 113 -14.70 -15.42 11.67
CA ILE A 113 -13.75 -14.63 10.88
C ILE A 113 -14.42 -14.10 9.61
N THR A 114 -15.01 -14.97 8.79
CA THR A 114 -15.45 -14.59 7.45
C THR A 114 -16.77 -13.80 7.43
N ARG A 115 -17.69 -14.06 8.37
CA ARG A 115 -19.03 -13.46 8.37
C ARG A 115 -19.19 -12.28 9.32
N TYR A 116 -18.42 -12.25 10.40
CA TYR A 116 -18.57 -11.21 11.42
C TYR A 116 -17.37 -10.27 11.50
N ILE A 117 -16.13 -10.81 11.51
CA ILE A 117 -14.94 -9.99 11.70
C ILE A 117 -14.50 -9.32 10.40
N LEU A 118 -14.25 -10.11 9.36
CA LEU A 118 -13.65 -9.63 8.11
C LEU A 118 -14.45 -8.49 7.45
N PRO A 119 -15.78 -8.56 7.28
CA PRO A 119 -16.51 -7.47 6.63
C PRO A 119 -16.44 -6.16 7.40
N ASN A 120 -16.44 -6.24 8.73
CA ASN A 120 -16.37 -5.06 9.60
C ASN A 120 -14.95 -4.49 9.75
N ALA A 121 -13.95 -5.37 9.73
CA ALA A 121 -12.55 -4.97 9.91
C ALA A 121 -11.93 -4.39 8.63
N VAL A 122 -12.40 -4.79 7.46
CA VAL A 122 -11.82 -4.37 6.17
C VAL A 122 -12.30 -2.98 5.73
N ALA A 123 -13.46 -2.51 6.18
CA ALA A 123 -14.00 -1.21 5.77
C ALA A 123 -12.99 -0.04 5.92
N PRO A 124 -12.29 0.15 7.05
CA PRO A 124 -11.28 1.20 7.18
C PRO A 124 -10.04 0.97 6.30
N ILE A 125 -9.80 -0.28 5.87
CA ILE A 125 -8.64 -0.65 5.06
C ILE A 125 -8.80 -0.20 3.62
N PHE A 126 -10.01 -0.19 3.07
CA PHE A 126 -10.27 0.33 1.72
C PHE A 126 -9.75 1.77 1.54
N ILE A 127 -9.95 2.61 2.56
CA ILE A 127 -9.42 3.98 2.57
C ILE A 127 -7.88 3.95 2.54
N SER A 128 -7.26 3.10 3.35
CA SER A 128 -5.80 2.98 3.41
C SER A 128 -5.19 2.43 2.12
N ILE A 129 -5.92 1.59 1.38
CA ILE A 129 -5.50 1.07 0.07
C ILE A 129 -5.34 2.22 -0.93
N THR A 130 -6.28 3.16 -0.99
CA THR A 130 -6.19 4.29 -1.92
C THR A 130 -4.96 5.16 -1.65
N PHE A 131 -4.73 5.54 -0.40
CA PHE A 131 -3.53 6.29 0.00
C PHE A 131 -2.24 5.50 -0.22
N ARG A 132 -2.27 4.18 -0.06
CA ARG A 132 -1.12 3.33 -0.33
C ARG A 132 -0.77 3.28 -1.81
N ILE A 133 -1.76 3.24 -2.71
CA ILE A 133 -1.52 3.30 -4.16
C ILE A 133 -0.81 4.61 -4.51
N ALA A 134 -1.30 5.76 -4.03
CA ALA A 134 -0.66 7.05 -4.25
C ALA A 134 0.80 7.05 -3.73
N SER A 135 1.02 6.56 -2.52
CA SER A 135 2.36 6.46 -1.92
C SER A 135 3.28 5.53 -2.71
N ALA A 136 2.77 4.42 -3.24
CA ALA A 136 3.56 3.46 -4.02
C ALA A 136 3.96 4.05 -5.38
N ILE A 137 3.09 4.85 -6.01
CA ILE A 137 3.42 5.59 -7.25
C ILE A 137 4.53 6.61 -6.98
N ILE A 138 4.48 7.33 -5.85
CA ILE A 138 5.53 8.27 -5.47
C ILE A 138 6.85 7.52 -5.25
N LEU A 139 6.83 6.39 -4.54
CA LEU A 139 8.03 5.57 -4.31
C LEU A 139 8.63 5.04 -5.61
N GLU A 140 7.81 4.49 -6.51
CA GLU A 140 8.27 4.04 -7.83
C GLU A 140 8.91 5.19 -8.59
N SER A 141 8.22 6.34 -8.65
CA SER A 141 8.72 7.51 -9.38
C SER A 141 10.01 8.05 -8.79
N SER A 142 10.17 8.03 -7.47
CA SER A 142 11.40 8.43 -6.78
C SER A 142 12.55 7.46 -7.07
N LEU A 143 12.31 6.15 -7.02
CA LEU A 143 13.30 5.12 -7.37
C LEU A 143 13.73 5.25 -8.83
N SER A 144 12.79 5.41 -9.74
CA SER A 144 13.06 5.61 -11.16
C SER A 144 13.81 6.89 -11.42
N PHE A 145 13.49 7.98 -10.72
CA PHE A 145 14.22 9.26 -10.76
C PHE A 145 15.66 9.15 -10.23
N LEU A 146 15.93 8.23 -9.33
CA LEU A 146 17.28 7.92 -8.84
C LEU A 146 18.01 6.89 -9.72
N GLY A 147 17.41 6.46 -10.84
CA GLY A 147 17.99 5.46 -11.74
C GLY A 147 17.86 4.02 -11.28
N MET A 148 17.20 3.79 -10.13
CA MET A 148 17.00 2.46 -9.52
C MET A 148 15.60 1.90 -9.72
N GLY A 149 14.82 2.48 -10.63
CA GLY A 149 13.44 2.07 -10.90
C GLY A 149 13.29 1.25 -12.18
N VAL A 150 12.25 1.59 -12.92
CA VAL A 150 11.92 0.98 -14.20
C VAL A 150 12.99 1.28 -15.24
N GLN A 151 13.49 0.25 -15.92
CA GLN A 151 14.55 0.38 -16.92
C GLN A 151 13.98 0.40 -18.35
N PRO A 152 14.67 1.09 -19.29
CA PRO A 152 14.36 1.01 -20.72
C PRO A 152 14.30 -0.46 -21.22
N PRO A 153 13.43 -0.82 -22.19
CA PRO A 153 12.61 0.10 -23.00
C PRO A 153 11.29 0.56 -22.34
N ALA A 154 10.97 0.10 -21.13
CA ALA A 154 9.76 0.50 -20.44
C ALA A 154 9.87 1.97 -19.96
N ALA A 155 8.78 2.72 -20.13
CA ALA A 155 8.69 4.11 -19.67
C ALA A 155 7.81 4.19 -18.41
N SER A 156 8.31 4.91 -17.39
CA SER A 156 7.50 5.36 -16.24
C SER A 156 7.59 6.88 -16.11
N TRP A 157 6.71 7.51 -15.36
CA TRP A 157 6.83 8.95 -15.11
C TRP A 157 8.15 9.30 -14.43
N GLY A 158 8.62 8.44 -13.51
CA GLY A 158 9.88 8.64 -12.81
C GLY A 158 11.09 8.61 -13.75
N ASN A 159 11.18 7.63 -14.66
CA ASN A 159 12.31 7.58 -15.58
C ASN A 159 12.25 8.67 -16.68
N MET A 160 11.05 9.14 -17.04
CA MET A 160 10.93 10.32 -17.89
C MET A 160 11.49 11.58 -17.22
N LEU A 161 11.26 11.74 -15.91
CA LEU A 161 11.84 12.83 -15.12
C LEU A 161 13.35 12.65 -14.94
N TYR A 162 13.83 11.41 -14.76
CA TYR A 162 15.26 11.11 -14.72
C TYR A 162 15.99 11.56 -15.98
N ASN A 163 15.44 11.26 -17.15
CA ASN A 163 16.02 11.67 -18.42
C ASN A 163 16.06 13.19 -18.62
N ALA A 164 15.33 13.94 -17.82
CA ALA A 164 15.24 15.40 -17.89
C ALA A 164 16.09 16.13 -16.83
N GLN A 165 16.94 15.43 -16.07
CA GLN A 165 17.72 16.02 -14.97
C GLN A 165 18.82 17.01 -15.38
N SER A 166 19.25 17.03 -16.66
CA SER A 166 20.29 17.97 -17.08
C SER A 166 19.78 19.41 -17.09
N ILE A 167 20.58 20.35 -16.60
CA ILE A 167 20.24 21.78 -16.55
C ILE A 167 19.82 22.30 -17.93
N THR A 168 20.50 21.84 -18.97
CA THR A 168 20.18 22.21 -20.37
C THR A 168 18.76 21.77 -20.75
N ILE A 169 18.35 20.54 -20.37
CA ILE A 169 17.00 20.04 -20.67
C ILE A 169 15.96 20.77 -19.82
N LEU A 170 16.25 20.98 -18.54
CA LEU A 170 15.33 21.68 -17.63
C LEU A 170 14.99 23.08 -18.12
N THR A 171 15.97 23.80 -18.66
CA THR A 171 15.79 25.19 -19.11
C THR A 171 15.30 25.30 -20.56
N SER A 172 15.82 24.47 -21.48
CA SER A 172 15.53 24.59 -22.91
C SER A 172 14.45 23.68 -23.43
N ARG A 173 14.06 22.61 -22.67
CA ARG A 173 13.07 21.60 -23.10
C ARG A 173 12.03 21.29 -22.03
N PRO A 174 11.26 22.27 -21.53
CA PRO A 174 10.30 22.06 -20.44
C PRO A 174 9.21 21.03 -20.77
N TRP A 175 8.91 20.80 -22.03
CA TRP A 175 7.97 19.76 -22.47
C TRP A 175 8.40 18.32 -22.17
N MET A 176 9.64 18.08 -21.81
CA MET A 176 10.13 16.75 -21.43
C MET A 176 9.80 16.38 -19.98
N TRP A 177 9.74 17.35 -19.08
CA TRP A 177 9.55 17.10 -17.65
C TRP A 177 8.22 17.65 -17.09
N VAL A 178 7.71 18.75 -17.62
CA VAL A 178 6.46 19.35 -17.17
C VAL A 178 5.27 18.39 -17.34
N PRO A 179 5.04 17.78 -18.52
CA PRO A 179 3.90 16.88 -18.69
C PRO A 179 3.94 15.64 -17.81
N PRO A 180 5.05 14.87 -17.67
CA PRO A 180 5.09 13.73 -16.76
C PRO A 180 4.98 14.15 -15.29
N GLY A 181 5.55 15.29 -14.89
CA GLY A 181 5.42 15.84 -13.53
C GLY A 181 3.97 16.22 -13.21
N LEU A 182 3.31 16.94 -14.10
CA LEU A 182 1.89 17.29 -13.94
C LEU A 182 0.99 16.05 -13.92
N ALA A 183 1.24 15.08 -14.81
CA ALA A 183 0.47 13.84 -14.84
C ALA A 183 0.59 13.07 -13.51
N LEU A 184 1.79 13.02 -12.93
CA LEU A 184 2.04 12.42 -11.63
C LEU A 184 1.28 13.14 -10.52
N VAL A 185 1.38 14.47 -10.45
CA VAL A 185 0.69 15.30 -9.44
C VAL A 185 -0.82 15.12 -9.55
N ILE A 186 -1.39 15.26 -10.75
CA ILE A 186 -2.84 15.11 -10.97
C ILE A 186 -3.31 13.71 -10.57
N THR A 187 -2.56 12.67 -10.92
CA THR A 187 -2.91 11.30 -10.57
C THR A 187 -2.91 11.09 -9.07
N ILE A 188 -1.88 11.55 -8.35
CA ILE A 188 -1.79 11.45 -6.90
C ILE A 188 -2.93 12.19 -6.22
N LEU A 189 -3.21 13.43 -6.66
CA LEU A 189 -4.32 14.22 -6.12
C LEU A 189 -5.67 13.51 -6.37
N SER A 190 -5.90 13.00 -7.59
CA SER A 190 -7.14 12.28 -7.91
C SER A 190 -7.34 11.04 -7.04
N ILE A 191 -6.29 10.24 -6.83
CA ILE A 191 -6.35 9.07 -5.95
C ILE A 191 -6.63 9.48 -4.51
N ASN A 192 -6.00 10.55 -4.01
CA ASN A 192 -6.24 11.06 -2.67
C ASN A 192 -7.67 11.61 -2.51
N PHE A 193 -8.22 12.29 -3.52
CA PHE A 193 -9.63 12.73 -3.50
C PHE A 193 -10.59 11.54 -3.46
N ILE A 194 -10.33 10.49 -4.24
CA ILE A 194 -11.11 9.25 -4.18
C ILE A 194 -11.03 8.63 -2.79
N GLY A 195 -9.83 8.57 -2.19
CA GLY A 195 -9.63 8.06 -0.83
C GLY A 195 -10.41 8.86 0.23
N ASN A 196 -10.40 10.18 0.14
CA ASN A 196 -11.16 11.04 1.04
C ASN A 196 -12.68 10.87 0.84
N GLY A 197 -13.16 10.86 -0.41
CA GLY A 197 -14.57 10.61 -0.70
C GLY A 197 -15.05 9.25 -0.20
N LEU A 198 -14.21 8.21 -0.31
CA LEU A 198 -14.50 6.89 0.24
C LEU A 198 -14.55 6.92 1.78
N ARG A 199 -13.66 7.66 2.42
CA ARG A 199 -13.68 7.88 3.87
C ARG A 199 -14.98 8.54 4.32
N ASP A 200 -15.39 9.61 3.64
CA ASP A 200 -16.60 10.35 3.99
C ASP A 200 -17.86 9.50 3.78
N ALA A 201 -17.88 8.65 2.76
CA ALA A 201 -18.98 7.73 2.49
C ALA A 201 -19.06 6.56 3.49
N LEU A 202 -17.93 6.12 4.04
CA LEU A 202 -17.87 5.02 5.02
C LEU A 202 -17.93 5.49 6.48
N ASP A 203 -17.87 6.80 6.75
CA ASP A 203 -17.96 7.33 8.12
C ASP A 203 -19.44 7.39 8.55
N PRO A 204 -19.85 6.57 9.55
CA PRO A 204 -21.25 6.56 10.02
C PRO A 204 -21.70 7.86 10.69
N LYS A 205 -20.76 8.76 11.02
CA LYS A 205 -21.09 10.07 11.62
C LYS A 205 -21.60 11.07 10.59
N THR A 206 -21.26 10.90 9.32
CA THR A 206 -21.72 11.79 8.22
C THR A 206 -23.13 11.45 7.75
N ALA A 207 -23.61 10.22 7.99
CA ALA A 207 -24.96 9.78 7.60
C ALA A 207 -26.10 10.31 8.50
N LYS A 208 -25.79 11.14 9.52
CA LYS A 208 -26.78 11.70 10.48
C LYS A 208 -27.06 13.20 10.28
N LYS A 209 -26.76 13.74 9.09
CA LYS A 209 -27.18 15.13 8.76
C LYS A 209 -28.22 15.15 7.65
#